data_8003d31d0895318187b05ff28b037647
#
_entry.id   8003d31d0895318187b05ff28b037647
#
_cell.length_a   1.000
_cell.length_b   1.000
_cell.length_c   1.000
_cell.angle_alpha   90.00
_cell.angle_beta   90.00
_cell.angle_gamma   90.00
#
_symmetry.space_group_name_H-M   'P 1'
#
loop_
_entity.id
_entity.type
_entity.pdbx_description
1 polymer ?
#
loop_
_entity_poly.entity_id
_entity_poly.type
_entity_poly.pdbx_seq_one_letter_code
_entity_poly.pdbx_strand_id
1 'polypeptide(L)'
;MSGIPERVWKLKLPCHVDNAIMKHMETIIKKIDRNQIDQVIMEEAGSILKNGGLVAFPTETVYGLGANALDEEAAKKTYAAKGRPSDNPLIVHIARLEDLGAIVESVPLIVDEIAAHFWPGPLTMIFNK
;
A
#
# COMPACT_ATOMS: atom_id res chain seq x y z
N MET A 1 23.11 -5.13 24.26
CA MET A 1 23.11 -4.63 22.90
C MET A 1 23.06 -5.85 21.97
N SER A 2 21.91 -6.34 21.67
CA SER A 2 21.73 -7.54 20.83
C SER A 2 21.12 -7.10 19.49
N GLY A 3 21.93 -7.27 18.43
CA GLY A 3 21.54 -6.97 17.06
C GLY A 3 20.40 -7.86 16.60
N ILE A 4 19.35 -7.24 16.08
CA ILE A 4 18.26 -7.93 15.39
C ILE A 4 18.84 -8.43 14.06
N PRO A 5 18.77 -9.74 13.75
CA PRO A 5 19.33 -10.25 12.50
C PRO A 5 18.59 -9.68 11.28
N GLU A 6 19.36 -9.31 10.28
CA GLU A 6 18.83 -8.93 8.95
C GLU A 6 18.02 -10.10 8.38
N ARG A 7 16.71 -10.01 8.43
CA ARG A 7 15.85 -10.99 7.79
C ARG A 7 15.55 -10.56 6.37
N VAL A 8 16.25 -11.14 5.43
CA VAL A 8 15.87 -11.12 4.02
C VAL A 8 14.72 -12.10 3.82
N TRP A 9 13.50 -11.59 3.71
CA TRP A 9 12.34 -12.42 3.42
C TRP A 9 12.15 -12.53 1.91
N LYS A 10 12.43 -13.72 1.36
CA LYS A 10 11.96 -14.08 0.02
C LYS A 10 10.49 -14.45 0.14
N LEU A 11 9.62 -13.57 -0.29
CA LEU A 11 8.19 -13.90 -0.41
C LEU A 11 8.01 -14.83 -1.60
N LYS A 12 7.92 -16.13 -1.36
CA LYS A 12 7.50 -17.11 -2.37
C LYS A 12 5.97 -17.19 -2.25
N LEU A 13 5.27 -16.44 -3.07
CA LEU A 13 3.82 -16.56 -3.19
C LEU A 13 3.47 -17.91 -3.82
N PRO A 14 2.55 -18.70 -3.26
CA PRO A 14 2.03 -19.88 -3.93
C PRO A 14 1.08 -19.39 -5.03
N CYS A 15 1.57 -19.32 -6.26
CA CYS A 15 0.77 -18.96 -7.41
C CYS A 15 0.14 -20.21 -8.03
N HIS A 16 -1.17 -20.36 -7.85
CA HIS A 16 -2.03 -20.99 -8.84
C HIS A 16 -2.55 -19.87 -9.77
N VAL A 17 -1.65 -19.33 -10.57
CA VAL A 17 -1.99 -18.43 -11.68
C VAL A 17 -1.33 -19.00 -12.92
N ASP A 18 -2.08 -19.06 -14.02
CA ASP A 18 -1.65 -19.61 -15.31
C ASP A 18 -0.24 -19.16 -15.68
N ASN A 19 0.60 -20.13 -16.00
CA ASN A 19 2.02 -19.98 -16.34
C ASN A 19 2.31 -19.00 -17.51
N ALA A 20 1.29 -18.55 -18.22
CA ALA A 20 1.42 -17.61 -19.35
C ALA A 20 1.59 -16.15 -18.90
N ILE A 21 1.02 -15.74 -17.75
CA ILE A 21 1.05 -14.35 -17.25
C ILE A 21 2.33 -14.07 -16.45
N MET A 22 2.93 -15.09 -15.84
CA MET A 22 4.12 -14.95 -14.98
C MET A 22 5.45 -14.75 -15.73
N LYS A 23 5.45 -14.82 -17.04
CA LYS A 23 6.69 -14.91 -17.84
C LYS A 23 7.49 -13.60 -17.93
N HIS A 24 6.96 -12.47 -17.44
CA HIS A 24 7.60 -11.14 -17.51
C HIS A 24 7.39 -10.23 -16.29
N MET A 25 7.12 -10.78 -15.10
CA MET A 25 7.06 -9.93 -13.89
C MET A 25 8.45 -9.86 -13.25
N GLU A 26 9.16 -8.78 -13.51
CA GLU A 26 10.39 -8.45 -12.83
C GLU A 26 10.07 -7.78 -11.49
N THR A 27 10.51 -8.36 -10.38
CA THR A 27 10.35 -7.78 -9.04
C THR A 27 11.61 -7.01 -8.68
N ILE A 28 11.47 -5.70 -8.49
CA ILE A 28 12.54 -4.82 -8.04
C ILE A 28 12.53 -4.83 -6.50
N ILE A 29 13.69 -5.12 -5.89
CA ILE A 29 13.85 -5.11 -4.44
C ILE A 29 14.79 -3.97 -4.06
N LYS A 30 14.31 -3.06 -3.19
CA LYS A 30 15.08 -1.94 -2.66
C LYS A 30 15.22 -2.08 -1.15
N LYS A 31 16.40 -1.81 -0.62
CA LYS A 31 16.65 -1.73 0.82
C LYS A 31 16.51 -0.27 1.26
N ILE A 32 15.71 -0.02 2.27
CA ILE A 32 15.45 1.32 2.82
C ILE A 32 15.92 1.36 4.26
N ASP A 33 16.68 2.39 4.62
CA ASP A 33 16.98 2.70 6.02
C ASP A 33 15.80 3.49 6.60
N ARG A 34 15.23 2.98 7.70
CA ARG A 34 14.11 3.64 8.40
C ARG A 34 14.46 5.03 8.95
N ASN A 35 15.75 5.28 9.21
CA ASN A 35 16.23 6.53 9.79
C ASN A 35 16.68 7.53 8.71
N GLN A 36 16.90 7.05 7.49
CA GLN A 36 17.32 7.87 6.35
C GLN A 36 16.59 7.39 5.09
N ILE A 37 15.38 7.89 4.91
CA ILE A 37 14.53 7.52 3.76
C ILE A 37 15.13 8.11 2.49
N ASP A 38 15.41 7.24 1.50
CA ASP A 38 15.90 7.65 0.19
C ASP A 38 14.75 8.16 -0.68
N GLN A 39 14.79 9.44 -1.01
CA GLN A 39 13.75 10.10 -1.80
C GLN A 39 13.64 9.51 -3.21
N VAL A 40 14.75 9.09 -3.83
CA VAL A 40 14.75 8.51 -5.18
C VAL A 40 14.00 7.19 -5.18
N ILE A 41 14.18 6.35 -4.15
CA ILE A 41 13.43 5.10 -3.99
C ILE A 41 11.93 5.37 -3.79
N MET A 42 11.58 6.41 -3.04
CA MET A 42 10.18 6.80 -2.83
C MET A 42 9.51 7.29 -4.12
N GLU A 43 10.22 8.08 -4.92
CA GLU A 43 9.73 8.55 -6.22
C GLU A 43 9.57 7.41 -7.22
N GLU A 44 10.51 6.46 -7.25
CA GLU A 44 10.40 5.24 -8.05
C GLU A 44 9.17 4.41 -7.65
N ALA A 45 8.96 4.20 -6.36
CA ALA A 45 7.80 3.48 -5.83
C ALA A 45 6.48 4.19 -6.17
N GLY A 46 6.44 5.52 -6.02
CA GLY A 46 5.30 6.35 -6.40
C GLY A 46 4.98 6.27 -7.89
N SER A 47 6.02 6.25 -8.73
CA SER A 47 5.87 6.10 -10.18
C SER A 47 5.29 4.73 -10.55
N ILE A 48 5.75 3.66 -9.88
CA ILE A 48 5.19 2.30 -10.08
C ILE A 48 3.71 2.28 -9.74
N LEU A 49 3.30 2.84 -8.60
CA LEU A 49 1.89 2.93 -8.20
C LEU A 49 1.06 3.74 -9.20
N LYS A 50 1.57 4.90 -9.62
CA LYS A 50 0.90 5.78 -10.57
C LYS A 50 0.65 5.10 -11.92
N ASN A 51 1.55 4.21 -12.33
CA ASN A 51 1.44 3.44 -13.57
C ASN A 51 0.67 2.11 -13.40
N GLY A 52 -0.10 1.96 -12.32
CA GLY A 52 -0.94 0.78 -12.08
C GLY A 52 -0.17 -0.47 -11.66
N GLY A 53 1.07 -0.31 -11.18
CA GLY A 53 1.87 -1.37 -10.57
C GLY A 53 1.54 -1.58 -9.09
N LEU A 54 2.19 -2.58 -8.50
CA LEU A 54 2.06 -2.90 -7.08
C LEU A 54 3.36 -2.61 -6.35
N VAL A 55 3.28 -2.11 -5.12
CA VAL A 55 4.43 -1.87 -4.24
C VAL A 55 4.18 -2.53 -2.89
N ALA A 56 5.11 -3.39 -2.47
CA ALA A 56 5.13 -3.90 -1.09
C ALA A 56 5.96 -2.93 -0.23
N PHE A 57 5.39 -2.49 0.87
CA PHE A 57 6.03 -1.54 1.79
C PHE A 57 5.94 -2.02 3.24
N PRO A 58 6.94 -1.70 4.07
CA PRO A 58 6.91 -2.05 5.50
C PRO A 58 5.86 -1.24 6.24
N THR A 59 5.23 -1.87 7.24
CA THR A 59 4.35 -1.21 8.21
C THR A 59 4.85 -1.48 9.63
N GLU A 60 4.12 -1.00 10.63
CA GLU A 60 4.43 -1.25 12.05
C GLU A 60 4.30 -2.72 12.45
N THR A 61 3.59 -3.53 11.66
CA THR A 61 3.34 -4.95 11.95
C THR A 61 3.88 -5.88 10.86
N VAL A 62 3.32 -5.82 9.65
CA VAL A 62 3.65 -6.68 8.50
C VAL A 62 3.82 -5.84 7.24
N TYR A 63 4.31 -6.44 6.17
CA TYR A 63 4.35 -5.74 4.88
C TYR A 63 2.94 -5.52 4.31
N GLY A 64 2.67 -4.26 3.94
CA GLY A 64 1.51 -3.89 3.14
C GLY A 64 1.78 -4.13 1.66
N LEU A 65 0.74 -4.42 0.88
CA LEU A 65 0.78 -4.44 -0.57
C LEU A 65 -0.18 -3.37 -1.09
N GLY A 66 0.38 -2.34 -1.69
CA GLY A 66 -0.35 -1.17 -2.17
C GLY A 66 -0.49 -1.14 -3.67
N ALA A 67 -1.56 -0.50 -4.10
CA ALA A 67 -1.89 -0.16 -5.47
C ALA A 67 -2.45 1.27 -5.52
N ASN A 68 -2.58 1.86 -6.70
CA ASN A 68 -3.28 3.12 -6.87
C ASN A 68 -4.78 2.91 -6.56
N ALA A 69 -5.28 3.57 -5.51
CA ALA A 69 -6.67 3.45 -5.06
C ALA A 69 -7.69 4.06 -6.03
N LEU A 70 -7.24 4.92 -6.95
CA LEU A 70 -8.06 5.55 -7.99
C LEU A 70 -8.09 4.75 -9.31
N ASP A 71 -7.38 3.60 -9.34
CA ASP A 71 -7.30 2.72 -10.50
C ASP A 71 -7.89 1.35 -10.15
N GLU A 72 -9.07 1.05 -10.68
CA GLU A 72 -9.79 -0.20 -10.42
C GLU A 72 -8.99 -1.43 -10.86
N GLU A 73 -8.29 -1.35 -11.98
CA GLU A 73 -7.47 -2.46 -12.48
C GLU A 73 -6.25 -2.71 -11.59
N ALA A 74 -5.63 -1.64 -11.06
CA ALA A 74 -4.56 -1.77 -10.09
C ALA A 74 -5.06 -2.39 -8.76
N ALA A 75 -6.26 -2.00 -8.30
CA ALA A 75 -6.89 -2.60 -7.13
C ALA A 75 -7.16 -4.11 -7.32
N LYS A 76 -7.68 -4.51 -8.49
CA LYS A 76 -7.88 -5.94 -8.85
C LYS A 76 -6.59 -6.74 -8.78
N LYS A 77 -5.46 -6.16 -9.21
CA LYS A 77 -4.15 -6.81 -9.12
C LYS A 77 -3.76 -7.12 -7.67
N THR A 78 -4.14 -6.27 -6.70
CA THR A 78 -3.87 -6.51 -5.27
C THR A 78 -4.61 -7.75 -4.77
N TYR A 79 -5.89 -7.92 -5.15
CA TYR A 79 -6.66 -9.11 -4.79
C TYR A 79 -6.06 -10.36 -5.43
N ALA A 80 -5.74 -10.29 -6.72
CA ALA A 80 -5.13 -11.41 -7.45
C ALA A 80 -3.79 -11.83 -6.84
N ALA A 81 -2.92 -10.88 -6.51
CA ALA A 81 -1.61 -11.14 -5.91
C ALA A 81 -1.70 -11.77 -4.52
N LYS A 82 -2.74 -11.43 -3.75
CA LYS A 82 -2.97 -11.99 -2.40
C LYS A 82 -3.79 -13.28 -2.41
N GLY A 83 -4.37 -13.68 -3.53
CA GLY A 83 -5.31 -14.79 -3.61
C GLY A 83 -6.56 -14.58 -2.74
N ARG A 84 -6.97 -13.30 -2.57
CA ARG A 84 -8.13 -12.93 -1.75
C ARG A 84 -9.37 -12.72 -2.60
N PRO A 85 -10.56 -13.10 -2.11
CA PRO A 85 -11.82 -12.70 -2.73
C PRO A 85 -11.96 -11.17 -2.76
N SER A 86 -12.60 -10.64 -3.80
CA SER A 86 -12.78 -9.19 -4.00
C SER A 86 -13.82 -8.53 -3.08
N ASP A 87 -14.53 -9.32 -2.28
CA ASP A 87 -15.49 -8.86 -1.28
C ASP A 87 -14.83 -8.33 0.02
N ASN A 88 -13.53 -8.55 0.18
CA ASN A 88 -12.78 -8.05 1.34
C ASN A 88 -12.23 -6.65 1.05
N PRO A 89 -12.76 -5.58 1.69
CA PRO A 89 -12.43 -4.20 1.31
C PRO A 89 -10.93 -3.90 1.50
N LEU A 90 -10.40 -3.05 0.61
CA LEU A 90 -9.06 -2.47 0.75
C LEU A 90 -9.16 -1.15 1.52
N ILE A 91 -8.18 -0.90 2.37
CA ILE A 91 -8.07 0.36 3.13
C ILE A 91 -7.25 1.33 2.29
N VAL A 92 -7.83 2.50 1.99
CA VAL A 92 -7.14 3.56 1.27
C VAL A 92 -6.23 4.31 2.24
N HIS A 93 -4.96 4.51 1.87
CA HIS A 93 -4.02 5.35 2.58
C HIS A 93 -3.92 6.71 1.87
N ILE A 94 -4.01 7.79 2.62
CA ILE A 94 -3.83 9.15 2.14
C ILE A 94 -2.60 9.79 2.81
N ALA A 95 -1.94 10.68 2.10
CA ALA A 95 -0.77 11.40 2.64
C ALA A 95 -1.17 12.71 3.31
N ARG A 96 -2.28 13.32 2.90
CA ARG A 96 -2.77 14.60 3.40
C ARG A 96 -4.28 14.53 3.61
N LEU A 97 -4.77 15.26 4.61
CA LEU A 97 -6.21 15.30 4.92
C LEU A 97 -7.05 15.85 3.76
N GLU A 98 -6.49 16.80 3.00
CA GLU A 98 -7.14 17.40 1.83
C GLU A 98 -7.45 16.38 0.73
N ASP A 99 -6.67 15.31 0.65
CA ASP A 99 -6.88 14.24 -0.35
C ASP A 99 -8.17 13.44 -0.09
N LEU A 100 -8.71 13.51 1.14
CA LEU A 100 -9.90 12.77 1.56
C LEU A 100 -11.15 13.17 0.73
N GLY A 101 -11.34 14.45 0.49
CA GLY A 101 -12.50 14.95 -0.25
C GLY A 101 -12.62 14.44 -1.69
N ALA A 102 -11.54 13.93 -2.27
CA ALA A 102 -11.54 13.35 -3.62
C ALA A 102 -12.01 11.88 -3.67
N ILE A 103 -12.12 11.22 -2.50
CA ILE A 103 -12.38 9.77 -2.43
C ILE A 103 -13.63 9.40 -1.61
N VAL A 104 -14.29 10.38 -0.99
CA VAL A 104 -15.52 10.18 -0.20
C VAL A 104 -16.62 11.13 -0.64
N GLU A 105 -17.88 10.77 -0.39
CA GLU A 105 -19.05 11.59 -0.74
C GLU A 105 -19.08 12.90 0.05
N SER A 106 -18.77 12.84 1.35
CA SER A 106 -18.73 14.00 2.24
C SER A 106 -17.79 13.78 3.42
N VAL A 107 -17.20 14.87 3.91
CA VAL A 107 -16.31 14.88 5.08
C VAL A 107 -17.01 15.61 6.21
N PRO A 108 -17.51 14.92 7.27
CA PRO A 108 -18.08 15.56 8.44
C PRO A 108 -17.05 16.42 9.21
N LEU A 109 -17.47 17.52 9.81
CA LEU A 109 -16.58 18.45 10.55
C LEU A 109 -15.78 17.78 11.67
N ILE A 110 -16.32 16.74 12.30
CA ILE A 110 -15.62 15.99 13.36
C ILE A 110 -14.34 15.29 12.87
N VAL A 111 -14.21 15.08 11.55
CA VAL A 111 -13.05 14.39 10.97
C VAL A 111 -11.76 15.20 11.18
N ASP A 112 -11.82 16.53 11.08
CA ASP A 112 -10.66 17.39 11.28
C ASP A 112 -10.12 17.25 12.71
N GLU A 113 -11.02 17.22 13.70
CA GLU A 113 -10.66 17.06 15.10
C GLU A 113 -10.05 15.68 15.37
N ILE A 114 -10.67 14.61 14.85
CA ILE A 114 -10.17 13.24 15.00
C ILE A 114 -8.82 13.10 14.32
N ALA A 115 -8.69 13.59 13.08
CA ALA A 115 -7.44 13.52 12.33
C ALA A 115 -6.32 14.28 13.03
N ALA A 116 -6.58 15.47 13.57
CA ALA A 116 -5.58 16.24 14.31
C ALA A 116 -5.01 15.51 15.54
N HIS A 117 -5.77 14.59 16.14
CA HIS A 117 -5.33 13.84 17.32
C HIS A 117 -4.67 12.49 16.96
N PHE A 118 -5.10 11.85 15.88
CA PHE A 118 -4.73 10.45 15.59
C PHE A 118 -3.96 10.26 14.29
N TRP A 119 -3.92 11.25 13.42
CA TRP A 119 -3.14 11.22 12.18
C TRP A 119 -1.94 12.18 12.26
N PRO A 120 -0.79 11.79 11.68
CA PRO A 120 -0.51 10.50 11.05
C PRO A 120 -0.50 9.35 12.05
N GLY A 121 -1.15 8.22 11.68
CA GLY A 121 -1.24 7.05 12.54
C GLY A 121 -2.18 5.97 11.98
N PRO A 122 -2.32 4.84 12.67
CA PRO A 122 -3.00 3.65 12.16
C PRO A 122 -4.54 3.71 12.32
N LEU A 123 -5.12 4.87 12.58
CA LEU A 123 -6.58 5.02 12.67
C LEU A 123 -7.21 4.95 11.28
N THR A 124 -8.15 4.02 11.09
CA THR A 124 -8.99 3.92 9.90
C THR A 124 -10.37 4.50 10.20
N MET A 125 -10.84 5.41 9.34
CA MET A 125 -12.20 5.95 9.38
C MET A 125 -12.99 5.42 8.17
N ILE A 126 -14.30 5.18 8.37
CA ILE A 126 -15.20 4.68 7.33
C ILE A 126 -16.12 5.81 6.91
N PHE A 127 -16.23 6.02 5.59
CA PHE A 127 -17.05 7.05 4.98
C PHE A 127 -17.98 6.46 3.92
N ASN A 128 -19.03 7.19 3.58
CA ASN A 128 -19.82 6.93 2.38
C ASN A 128 -19.03 7.34 1.13
N LYS A 129 -19.25 6.57 0.06
CA LYS A 129 -18.58 6.77 -1.23
C LYS A 129 -19.61 6.78 -2.36
#